data_6939bb862b3b182b4055ca02f57b21a3
#
_entry.id   6939bb862b3b182b4055ca02f57b21a3
#
_cell.length_a   1.000
_cell.length_b   1.000
_cell.length_c   1.000
_cell.angle_alpha   90.00
_cell.angle_beta   90.00
_cell.angle_gamma   90.00
#
_symmetry.space_group_name_H-M   'P 1'
#
loop_
_entity.id
_entity.type
_entity.pdbx_description
1 polymer ?
#
loop_
_entity_poly.entity_id
_entity_poly.type
_entity_poly.pdbx_seq_one_letter_code
_entity_poly.pdbx_strand_id
1 'polypeptide(L)'
;MELILTDYKTISLAIQGGGTYGAFGWGVLDRLLQEESLVIDALSGSSAGAINAVVLADGYARGGGRDGARKALERFWRTLGTTSTLSPLQRTPLDRMAPTFTMEFSPVYHLLEMAGAMMGPVREGPVTLNPLRHFLSAMIDFERVRACQELQLFIAATNVRTGTGKLFLREEMDAQRLVASACLPTVFAAVEVDGEMYWDGSYVANPPLAPLMKHSKASDLVIIQNNPIARTDMPRNIADISNRANEIAFNISFVREVSALQYLNGVPDENRGAGMMPNTMHLHLISGNHYLTDHGMSAKFNAEMPFLQMLHDQGLETADRWLKEQGANLGVKSTLDLMPVFFAEQE
;
A
#
# COMPACT_ATOMS: atom_id res chain seq x y z
N MET A 1 8.24 -36.10 -24.92
CA MET A 1 8.30 -34.69 -24.53
C MET A 1 7.09 -34.46 -23.63
N GLU A 2 7.24 -34.76 -22.32
CA GLU A 2 6.20 -34.53 -21.35
C GLU A 2 5.98 -33.02 -21.25
N LEU A 3 4.77 -32.57 -21.54
CA LEU A 3 4.30 -31.24 -21.19
C LEU A 3 4.31 -31.20 -19.68
N ILE A 4 5.33 -30.53 -19.11
CA ILE A 4 5.29 -30.10 -17.70
C ILE A 4 4.13 -29.10 -17.63
N LEU A 5 2.96 -29.57 -17.20
CA LEU A 5 1.85 -28.70 -16.81
C LEU A 5 2.35 -27.88 -15.61
N THR A 6 2.85 -26.70 -15.88
CA THR A 6 3.15 -25.73 -14.80
C THR A 6 1.81 -25.41 -14.15
N ASP A 7 1.64 -25.83 -12.91
CA ASP A 7 0.43 -25.57 -12.12
C ASP A 7 0.45 -24.08 -11.72
N TYR A 8 -0.11 -23.22 -12.58
CA TYR A 8 -0.20 -21.78 -12.34
C TYR A 8 -1.16 -21.50 -11.20
N LYS A 9 -0.67 -20.75 -10.20
CA LYS A 9 -1.48 -20.29 -9.07
C LYS A 9 -1.89 -18.85 -9.29
N THR A 10 -3.21 -18.63 -9.35
CA THR A 10 -3.76 -17.27 -9.50
C THR A 10 -3.94 -16.65 -8.12
N ILE A 11 -3.36 -15.45 -7.94
CA ILE A 11 -3.40 -14.68 -6.70
C ILE A 11 -3.94 -13.28 -6.93
N SER A 12 -4.57 -12.71 -5.91
CA SER A 12 -4.83 -11.28 -5.81
C SER A 12 -3.89 -10.64 -4.80
N LEU A 13 -3.52 -9.39 -5.03
CA LEU A 13 -2.63 -8.63 -4.15
C LEU A 13 -3.36 -7.45 -3.53
N ALA A 14 -3.30 -7.34 -2.21
CA ALA A 14 -3.80 -6.20 -1.47
C ALA A 14 -2.63 -5.45 -0.82
N ILE A 15 -2.37 -4.20 -1.23
CA ILE A 15 -1.14 -3.48 -0.92
C ILE A 15 -1.44 -2.31 0.01
N GLN A 16 -0.92 -2.35 1.23
CA GLN A 16 -1.04 -1.24 2.18
C GLN A 16 -0.35 0.03 1.69
N GLY A 17 -0.92 1.18 2.04
CA GLY A 17 -0.24 2.47 2.03
C GLY A 17 0.88 2.53 3.07
N GLY A 18 1.55 3.68 3.18
CA GLY A 18 2.61 3.86 4.16
C GLY A 18 3.69 4.87 3.73
N GLY A 19 3.41 5.74 2.78
CA GLY A 19 4.39 6.69 2.24
C GLY A 19 5.58 5.97 1.64
N THR A 20 6.82 6.37 1.99
CA THR A 20 8.03 5.75 1.46
C THR A 20 8.23 4.29 1.88
N TYR A 21 7.51 3.80 2.92
CA TYR A 21 7.47 2.36 3.24
C TYR A 21 6.85 1.52 2.10
N GLY A 22 6.15 2.14 1.16
CA GLY A 22 5.75 1.50 -0.10
C GLY A 22 6.92 0.93 -0.92
N ALA A 23 8.17 1.37 -0.66
CA ALA A 23 9.36 0.78 -1.26
C ALA A 23 9.64 -0.66 -0.75
N PHE A 24 9.24 -1.01 0.48
CA PHE A 24 9.19 -2.40 0.92
C PHE A 24 8.21 -3.20 0.05
N GLY A 25 7.01 -2.66 -0.18
CA GLY A 25 6.04 -3.24 -1.11
C GLY A 25 6.59 -3.40 -2.53
N TRP A 26 7.40 -2.45 -3.04
CA TRP A 26 8.11 -2.60 -4.31
C TRP A 26 9.03 -3.83 -4.30
N GLY A 27 9.82 -4.05 -3.25
CA GLY A 27 10.68 -5.23 -3.14
C GLY A 27 9.88 -6.54 -3.12
N VAL A 28 8.77 -6.57 -2.38
CA VAL A 28 7.84 -7.72 -2.36
C VAL A 28 7.29 -8.00 -3.76
N LEU A 29 6.77 -6.98 -4.44
CA LEU A 29 6.23 -7.09 -5.80
C LEU A 29 7.31 -7.52 -6.80
N ASP A 30 8.52 -6.99 -6.68
CA ASP A 30 9.64 -7.37 -7.54
C ASP A 30 9.91 -8.88 -7.44
N ARG A 31 9.94 -9.45 -6.22
CA ARG A 31 10.14 -10.90 -6.03
C ARG A 31 8.96 -11.74 -6.50
N LEU A 32 7.72 -11.34 -6.22
CA LEU A 32 6.53 -12.07 -6.66
C LEU A 32 6.40 -12.08 -8.19
N LEU A 33 6.77 -10.99 -8.85
CA LEU A 33 6.80 -10.90 -10.32
C LEU A 33 7.90 -11.76 -10.96
N GLN A 34 8.92 -12.18 -10.23
CA GLN A 34 9.94 -13.14 -10.70
C GLN A 34 9.43 -14.59 -10.66
N GLU A 35 8.39 -14.87 -9.87
CA GLU A 35 7.87 -16.23 -9.71
C GLU A 35 6.93 -16.59 -10.87
N GLU A 36 7.43 -17.34 -11.84
CA GLU A 36 6.71 -17.67 -13.09
C GLU A 36 5.43 -18.48 -12.85
N SER A 37 5.37 -19.23 -11.76
CA SER A 37 4.21 -20.05 -11.39
C SER A 37 3.02 -19.24 -10.87
N LEU A 38 3.22 -17.94 -10.54
CA LEU A 38 2.15 -17.07 -10.04
C LEU A 38 1.51 -16.27 -11.17
N VAL A 39 0.20 -16.15 -11.17
CA VAL A 39 -0.57 -15.24 -12.02
C VAL A 39 -1.30 -14.24 -11.14
N ILE A 40 -1.06 -12.96 -11.36
CA ILE A 40 -1.76 -11.88 -10.66
C ILE A 40 -3.02 -11.53 -11.46
N ASP A 41 -4.19 -11.63 -10.83
CA ASP A 41 -5.50 -11.32 -11.44
C ASP A 41 -5.97 -9.90 -11.08
N ALA A 42 -5.79 -9.52 -9.81
CA ALA A 42 -6.30 -8.25 -9.32
C ALA A 42 -5.37 -7.63 -8.26
N LEU A 43 -5.39 -6.30 -8.20
CA LEU A 43 -4.64 -5.52 -7.23
C LEU A 43 -5.57 -4.54 -6.52
N SER A 44 -5.45 -4.44 -5.21
CA SER A 44 -6.06 -3.34 -4.46
C SER A 44 -5.01 -2.57 -3.68
N GLY A 45 -5.29 -1.30 -3.42
CA GLY A 45 -4.35 -0.49 -2.67
C GLY A 45 -4.90 0.85 -2.20
N SER A 46 -4.20 1.43 -1.23
CA SER A 46 -4.42 2.77 -0.73
C SER A 46 -3.09 3.50 -0.66
N SER A 47 -3.08 4.82 -0.94
CA SER A 47 -1.86 5.62 -0.81
C SER A 47 -0.68 5.07 -1.64
N ALA A 48 0.48 4.85 -1.01
CA ALA A 48 1.64 4.26 -1.67
C ALA A 48 1.36 2.86 -2.24
N GLY A 49 0.45 2.08 -1.62
CA GLY A 49 0.00 0.80 -2.16
C GLY A 49 -0.78 0.95 -3.46
N ALA A 50 -1.62 1.99 -3.54
CA ALA A 50 -2.32 2.36 -4.77
C ALA A 50 -1.33 2.76 -5.88
N ILE A 51 -0.32 3.54 -5.54
CA ILE A 51 0.73 3.94 -6.49
C ILE A 51 1.47 2.70 -7.01
N ASN A 52 1.88 1.79 -6.14
CA ASN A 52 2.52 0.54 -6.54
C ASN A 52 1.63 -0.28 -7.49
N ALA A 53 0.34 -0.42 -7.19
CA ALA A 53 -0.60 -1.17 -8.02
C ALA A 53 -0.76 -0.55 -9.41
N VAL A 54 -0.90 0.78 -9.50
CA VAL A 54 -1.08 1.50 -10.77
C VAL A 54 0.20 1.51 -11.60
N VAL A 55 1.37 1.71 -10.99
CA VAL A 55 2.69 1.64 -11.65
C VAL A 55 2.95 0.23 -12.20
N LEU A 56 2.60 -0.80 -11.42
CA LEU A 56 2.68 -2.19 -11.86
C LEU A 56 1.82 -2.42 -13.11
N ALA A 57 0.57 -1.98 -13.10
CA ALA A 57 -0.35 -2.14 -14.24
C ALA A 57 0.13 -1.37 -15.48
N ASP A 58 0.65 -0.14 -15.34
CA ASP A 58 1.27 0.61 -16.44
C ASP A 58 2.43 -0.17 -17.06
N GLY A 59 3.33 -0.69 -16.22
CA GLY A 59 4.48 -1.45 -16.67
C GLY A 59 4.11 -2.77 -17.31
N TYR A 60 3.12 -3.47 -16.75
CA TYR A 60 2.61 -4.74 -17.27
C TYR A 60 2.07 -4.60 -18.68
N ALA A 61 1.24 -3.59 -18.91
CA ALA A 61 0.62 -3.32 -20.20
C ALA A 61 1.55 -2.66 -21.24
N ARG A 62 2.71 -2.14 -20.81
CA ARG A 62 3.69 -1.50 -21.73
C ARG A 62 4.29 -2.49 -22.74
N GLY A 63 4.14 -3.77 -22.54
CA GLY A 63 4.78 -4.84 -23.29
C GLY A 63 5.96 -5.44 -22.53
N GLY A 64 5.86 -6.69 -22.19
CA GLY A 64 6.81 -7.42 -21.36
C GLY A 64 6.17 -8.02 -20.11
N GLY A 65 4.88 -7.75 -19.87
CA GLY A 65 4.13 -8.35 -18.76
C GLY A 65 4.84 -8.12 -17.43
N ARG A 66 5.23 -9.17 -16.74
CA ARG A 66 5.92 -9.14 -15.45
C ARG A 66 7.21 -8.33 -15.45
N ASP A 67 8.06 -8.50 -16.46
CA ASP A 67 9.32 -7.76 -16.57
C ASP A 67 9.08 -6.28 -16.83
N GLY A 68 8.04 -5.94 -17.60
CA GLY A 68 7.60 -4.57 -17.79
C GLY A 68 7.16 -3.93 -16.48
N ALA A 69 6.39 -4.65 -15.67
CA ALA A 69 5.93 -4.20 -14.35
C ALA A 69 7.12 -3.98 -13.39
N ARG A 70 8.06 -4.91 -13.30
CA ARG A 70 9.27 -4.80 -12.48
C ARG A 70 10.08 -3.55 -12.84
N LYS A 71 10.34 -3.36 -14.13
CA LYS A 71 11.09 -2.19 -14.64
C LYS A 71 10.35 -0.87 -14.38
N ALA A 72 9.02 -0.86 -14.43
CA ALA A 72 8.24 0.34 -14.15
C ALA A 72 8.30 0.72 -12.66
N LEU A 73 8.16 -0.27 -11.77
CA LEU A 73 8.32 -0.07 -10.32
C LEU A 73 9.72 0.43 -9.97
N GLU A 74 10.76 -0.20 -10.50
CA GLU A 74 12.15 0.23 -10.29
C GLU A 74 12.35 1.67 -10.78
N ARG A 75 11.92 1.99 -12.00
CA ARG A 75 12.03 3.34 -12.56
C ARG A 75 11.31 4.35 -11.68
N PHE A 76 10.10 4.04 -11.20
CA PHE A 76 9.32 4.93 -10.35
C PHE A 76 10.06 5.25 -9.05
N TRP A 77 10.46 4.24 -8.28
CA TRP A 77 11.10 4.44 -6.99
C TRP A 77 12.49 5.07 -7.10
N ARG A 78 13.28 4.70 -8.12
CA ARG A 78 14.58 5.35 -8.38
C ARG A 78 14.43 6.81 -8.79
N THR A 79 13.44 7.13 -9.61
CA THR A 79 13.17 8.53 -10.01
C THR A 79 12.71 9.34 -8.80
N LEU A 80 11.83 8.79 -7.96
CA LEU A 80 11.41 9.42 -6.71
C LEU A 80 12.63 9.71 -5.81
N GLY A 81 13.49 8.71 -5.60
CA GLY A 81 14.70 8.85 -4.79
C GLY A 81 15.68 9.89 -5.34
N THR A 82 15.84 9.96 -6.65
CA THR A 82 16.71 10.95 -7.30
C THR A 82 16.11 12.36 -7.21
N THR A 83 14.82 12.50 -7.47
CA THR A 83 14.13 13.79 -7.41
C THR A 83 14.07 14.34 -5.99
N SER A 84 14.01 13.46 -4.99
CA SER A 84 13.99 13.86 -3.58
C SER A 84 15.25 14.62 -3.14
N THR A 85 16.38 14.46 -3.82
CA THR A 85 17.63 15.20 -3.52
C THR A 85 17.46 16.71 -3.71
N LEU A 86 16.51 17.14 -4.53
CA LEU A 86 16.15 18.54 -4.75
C LEU A 86 15.07 19.05 -3.80
N SER A 87 14.47 18.16 -3.00
CA SER A 87 13.44 18.52 -2.02
C SER A 87 14.09 19.24 -0.82
N PRO A 88 13.43 20.26 -0.26
CA PRO A 88 13.85 20.85 1.01
C PRO A 88 13.62 19.90 2.20
N LEU A 89 12.79 18.89 2.02
CA LEU A 89 12.49 17.88 3.03
C LEU A 89 13.57 16.78 2.99
N GLN A 90 14.64 17.00 3.76
CA GLN A 90 15.79 16.11 3.88
C GLN A 90 16.21 15.93 5.32
N ARG A 91 16.93 14.84 5.59
CA ARG A 91 17.57 14.62 6.88
C ARG A 91 18.71 15.63 7.09
N THR A 92 18.75 16.17 8.30
CA THR A 92 19.88 17.00 8.75
C THR A 92 21.13 16.15 9.01
N PRO A 93 22.31 16.75 9.18
CA PRO A 93 23.48 16.02 9.62
C PRO A 93 23.28 15.26 10.94
N LEU A 94 22.44 15.80 11.86
CA LEU A 94 22.10 15.12 13.11
C LEU A 94 21.22 13.89 12.88
N ASP A 95 20.21 13.98 11.99
CA ASP A 95 19.39 12.83 11.61
C ASP A 95 20.22 11.71 10.98
N ARG A 96 21.29 12.10 10.24
CA ARG A 96 22.18 11.14 9.58
C ARG A 96 23.14 10.43 10.53
N MET A 97 23.35 10.95 11.73
CA MET A 97 24.17 10.30 12.77
C MET A 97 23.38 9.18 13.49
N ALA A 98 22.06 9.22 13.42
CA ALA A 98 21.22 8.13 13.93
C ALA A 98 21.17 6.95 12.96
N PRO A 99 21.15 5.69 13.44
CA PRO A 99 21.01 4.51 12.59
C PRO A 99 19.63 4.42 11.92
N THR A 100 18.68 5.20 12.40
CA THR A 100 17.31 5.31 11.88
C THR A 100 17.25 6.33 10.73
N PHE A 101 16.34 6.11 9.79
CA PHE A 101 16.12 7.01 8.66
C PHE A 101 15.08 8.11 8.97
N THR A 102 14.92 8.46 10.23
CA THR A 102 13.98 9.48 10.69
C THR A 102 14.41 10.89 10.32
N MET A 103 13.49 11.86 10.37
CA MET A 103 13.71 13.28 10.11
C MET A 103 13.34 14.13 11.35
N GLU A 104 13.66 13.63 12.54
CA GLU A 104 13.28 14.24 13.81
C GLU A 104 13.94 15.59 14.07
N PHE A 105 15.09 15.86 13.45
CA PHE A 105 15.81 17.14 13.54
C PHE A 105 15.62 18.01 12.29
N SER A 106 14.77 17.60 11.33
CA SER A 106 14.53 18.37 10.11
C SER A 106 13.60 19.56 10.39
N PRO A 107 14.08 20.81 10.26
CA PRO A 107 13.23 22.00 10.47
C PRO A 107 12.08 22.06 9.48
N VAL A 108 12.30 21.59 8.25
CA VAL A 108 11.26 21.57 7.22
C VAL A 108 10.18 20.57 7.53
N TYR A 109 10.53 19.40 8.09
CA TYR A 109 9.57 18.42 8.56
C TYR A 109 8.66 19.01 9.65
N HIS A 110 9.26 19.64 10.67
CA HIS A 110 8.50 20.28 11.75
C HIS A 110 7.67 21.48 11.27
N LEU A 111 8.19 22.25 10.30
CA LEU A 111 7.40 23.32 9.70
C LEU A 111 6.17 22.81 8.98
N LEU A 112 6.28 21.69 8.25
CA LEU A 112 5.13 21.04 7.59
C LEU A 112 4.12 20.52 8.61
N GLU A 113 4.57 19.88 9.68
CA GLU A 113 3.69 19.44 10.77
C GLU A 113 2.96 20.63 11.43
N MET A 114 3.69 21.70 11.76
CA MET A 114 3.11 22.90 12.35
C MET A 114 2.16 23.62 11.38
N ALA A 115 2.53 23.75 10.12
CA ALA A 115 1.68 24.37 9.12
C ALA A 115 0.36 23.59 8.96
N GLY A 116 0.43 22.26 8.88
CA GLY A 116 -0.76 21.41 8.84
C GLY A 116 -1.66 21.59 10.08
N ALA A 117 -1.06 21.72 11.26
CA ALA A 117 -1.80 21.89 12.51
C ALA A 117 -2.40 23.31 12.68
N MET A 118 -1.71 24.37 12.23
CA MET A 118 -2.10 25.77 12.49
C MET A 118 -2.89 26.40 11.34
N MET A 119 -2.59 26.07 10.09
CA MET A 119 -3.18 26.75 8.93
C MET A 119 -4.37 25.98 8.35
N GLY A 120 -4.61 24.78 8.79
CA GLY A 120 -5.54 23.87 8.13
C GLY A 120 -5.06 23.52 6.70
N PRO A 121 -5.77 22.70 5.97
CA PRO A 121 -5.46 22.46 4.56
C PRO A 121 -5.51 23.79 3.84
N VAL A 122 -4.41 24.16 3.17
CA VAL A 122 -4.31 25.40 2.39
C VAL A 122 -5.53 25.47 1.45
N ARG A 123 -6.44 26.37 1.79
CA ARG A 123 -7.67 26.58 1.03
C ARG A 123 -7.33 27.24 -0.29
N GLU A 124 -7.71 26.57 -1.37
CA GLU A 124 -8.05 27.12 -2.68
C GLU A 124 -7.23 28.34 -3.16
N GLY A 125 -6.16 28.05 -3.87
CA GLY A 125 -5.65 28.92 -4.91
C GLY A 125 -5.95 28.29 -6.28
N PRO A 126 -6.10 29.08 -7.35
CA PRO A 126 -6.44 28.56 -8.68
C PRO A 126 -5.39 27.63 -9.31
N VAL A 127 -4.31 27.35 -8.59
CA VAL A 127 -3.27 26.38 -8.97
C VAL A 127 -2.83 25.67 -7.70
N THR A 128 -3.53 24.64 -7.30
CA THR A 128 -2.96 23.65 -6.39
C THR A 128 -1.89 22.89 -7.17
N LEU A 129 -0.67 23.41 -7.14
CA LEU A 129 0.53 22.70 -7.56
C LEU A 129 0.73 21.52 -6.59
N ASN A 130 0.03 20.43 -6.82
CA ASN A 130 0.33 19.20 -6.12
C ASN A 130 1.53 18.54 -6.80
N PRO A 131 2.74 18.60 -6.22
CA PRO A 131 3.96 18.08 -6.84
C PRO A 131 3.83 16.58 -7.15
N LEU A 132 3.07 15.83 -6.31
CA LEU A 132 2.82 14.42 -6.51
C LEU A 132 2.01 14.18 -7.79
N ARG A 133 1.00 15.02 -8.09
CA ARG A 133 0.23 14.90 -9.32
C ARG A 133 1.09 15.04 -10.57
N HIS A 134 1.96 16.06 -10.60
CA HIS A 134 2.88 16.25 -11.72
C HIS A 134 3.83 15.07 -11.88
N PHE A 135 4.39 14.60 -10.77
CA PHE A 135 5.29 13.45 -10.76
C PHE A 135 4.58 12.19 -11.29
N LEU A 136 3.38 11.88 -10.79
CA LEU A 136 2.62 10.71 -11.24
C LEU A 136 2.24 10.81 -12.72
N SER A 137 1.80 12.01 -13.19
CA SER A 137 1.46 12.23 -14.61
C SER A 137 2.68 12.07 -15.53
N ALA A 138 3.88 12.39 -15.06
CA ALA A 138 5.11 12.21 -15.84
C ALA A 138 5.61 10.75 -15.86
N MET A 139 5.31 9.97 -14.81
CA MET A 139 5.81 8.60 -14.63
C MET A 139 4.90 7.53 -15.20
N ILE A 140 3.59 7.76 -15.21
CA ILE A 140 2.53 6.79 -15.50
C ILE A 140 1.74 7.20 -16.74
N ASP A 141 1.56 6.27 -17.66
CA ASP A 141 0.64 6.40 -18.78
C ASP A 141 -0.73 5.83 -18.39
N PHE A 142 -1.63 6.72 -17.97
CA PHE A 142 -2.95 6.31 -17.48
C PHE A 142 -3.86 5.75 -18.58
N GLU A 143 -3.64 6.07 -19.86
CA GLU A 143 -4.36 5.42 -20.95
C GLU A 143 -4.00 3.94 -21.05
N ARG A 144 -2.72 3.65 -20.92
CA ARG A 144 -2.22 2.27 -20.91
C ARG A 144 -2.71 1.51 -19.66
N VAL A 145 -2.76 2.16 -18.49
CA VAL A 145 -3.35 1.55 -17.28
C VAL A 145 -4.81 1.15 -17.55
N ARG A 146 -5.63 2.08 -18.08
CA ARG A 146 -7.03 1.78 -18.41
C ARG A 146 -7.20 0.65 -19.43
N ALA A 147 -6.26 0.54 -20.36
CA ALA A 147 -6.26 -0.48 -21.40
C ALA A 147 -5.75 -1.87 -20.93
N CYS A 148 -5.17 -1.99 -19.74
CA CYS A 148 -4.61 -3.23 -19.19
C CYS A 148 -5.74 -4.23 -18.87
N GLN A 149 -6.02 -5.16 -19.77
CA GLN A 149 -7.10 -6.16 -19.58
C GLN A 149 -6.73 -7.27 -18.61
N GLU A 150 -5.45 -7.49 -18.39
CA GLU A 150 -4.91 -8.59 -17.61
C GLU A 150 -5.08 -8.40 -16.11
N LEU A 151 -5.14 -7.13 -15.65
CA LEU A 151 -5.18 -6.78 -14.24
C LEU A 151 -6.42 -5.96 -13.89
N GLN A 152 -7.11 -6.33 -12.84
CA GLN A 152 -8.14 -5.50 -12.22
C GLN A 152 -7.50 -4.59 -11.15
N LEU A 153 -7.96 -3.35 -11.03
CA LEU A 153 -7.49 -2.41 -10.01
C LEU A 153 -8.65 -1.90 -9.16
N PHE A 154 -8.40 -1.85 -7.85
CA PHE A 154 -9.33 -1.32 -6.85
C PHE A 154 -8.59 -0.34 -5.94
N ILE A 155 -8.69 0.95 -6.22
CA ILE A 155 -7.96 2.01 -5.54
C ILE A 155 -8.89 2.76 -4.60
N ALA A 156 -8.59 2.72 -3.28
CA ALA A 156 -9.44 3.37 -2.29
C ALA A 156 -9.09 4.85 -2.11
N ALA A 157 -10.13 5.66 -1.91
CA ALA A 157 -10.03 7.03 -1.39
C ALA A 157 -11.14 7.27 -0.36
N THR A 158 -10.94 8.24 0.53
CA THR A 158 -11.92 8.60 1.57
C THR A 158 -12.69 9.84 1.13
N ASN A 159 -14.02 9.73 0.96
CA ASN A 159 -14.86 10.90 0.72
C ASN A 159 -14.95 11.74 1.99
N VAL A 160 -14.49 12.99 1.89
CA VAL A 160 -14.38 13.90 3.07
C VAL A 160 -15.73 14.24 3.67
N ARG A 161 -16.74 14.40 2.82
CA ARG A 161 -18.07 14.84 3.25
C ARG A 161 -18.85 13.72 3.96
N THR A 162 -18.73 12.49 3.44
CA THR A 162 -19.53 11.37 3.95
C THR A 162 -18.77 10.49 4.94
N GLY A 163 -17.44 10.57 4.97
CA GLY A 163 -16.57 9.67 5.74
C GLY A 163 -16.54 8.23 5.20
N THR A 164 -17.08 7.99 4.00
CA THR A 164 -17.15 6.65 3.39
C THR A 164 -16.04 6.44 2.36
N GLY A 165 -15.75 5.17 2.08
CA GLY A 165 -14.80 4.79 1.03
C GLY A 165 -15.38 4.94 -0.37
N LYS A 166 -14.59 5.45 -1.30
CA LYS A 166 -14.79 5.39 -2.74
C LYS A 166 -13.73 4.46 -3.32
N LEU A 167 -14.14 3.52 -4.15
CA LEU A 167 -13.23 2.71 -4.96
C LEU A 167 -13.18 3.30 -6.36
N PHE A 168 -11.98 3.64 -6.80
CA PHE A 168 -11.69 3.96 -8.19
C PHE A 168 -11.22 2.69 -8.89
N LEU A 169 -11.86 2.40 -10.02
CA LEU A 169 -11.57 1.20 -10.81
C LEU A 169 -10.53 1.51 -11.89
N ARG A 170 -9.96 0.48 -12.48
CA ARG A 170 -8.96 0.60 -13.54
C ARG A 170 -9.43 1.51 -14.68
N GLU A 171 -10.68 1.35 -15.12
CA GLU A 171 -11.26 2.04 -16.29
C GLU A 171 -11.37 3.56 -16.09
N GLU A 172 -11.45 4.01 -14.84
CA GLU A 172 -11.58 5.44 -14.52
C GLU A 172 -10.27 6.05 -14.01
N MET A 173 -9.17 5.26 -13.99
CA MET A 173 -7.92 5.69 -13.37
C MET A 173 -7.25 6.84 -14.12
N ASP A 174 -6.88 7.86 -13.36
CA ASP A 174 -6.09 9.02 -13.79
C ASP A 174 -5.20 9.53 -12.65
N ALA A 175 -4.37 10.52 -12.93
CA ALA A 175 -3.48 11.10 -11.92
C ALA A 175 -4.24 11.75 -10.76
N GLN A 176 -5.40 12.31 -10.98
CA GLN A 176 -6.20 12.98 -9.96
C GLN A 176 -6.80 11.99 -8.97
N ARG A 177 -7.36 10.89 -9.47
CA ARG A 177 -7.89 9.79 -8.65
C ARG A 177 -6.79 9.09 -7.85
N LEU A 178 -5.62 8.91 -8.48
CA LEU A 178 -4.48 8.31 -7.77
C LEU A 178 -3.95 9.23 -6.67
N VAL A 179 -3.86 10.55 -6.92
CA VAL A 179 -3.50 11.54 -5.88
C VAL A 179 -4.54 11.59 -4.77
N ALA A 180 -5.85 11.49 -5.10
CA ALA A 180 -6.90 11.43 -4.09
C ALA A 180 -6.70 10.28 -3.10
N SER A 181 -6.27 9.10 -3.61
CA SER A 181 -5.90 7.95 -2.77
C SER A 181 -4.69 8.18 -1.86
N ALA A 182 -3.79 9.11 -2.21
CA ALA A 182 -2.53 9.37 -1.52
C ALA A 182 -2.47 10.76 -0.85
N CYS A 183 -3.61 11.43 -0.69
CA CYS A 183 -3.72 12.78 -0.14
C CYS A 183 -3.90 12.76 1.37
N LEU A 184 -2.80 12.78 2.12
CA LEU A 184 -2.85 12.90 3.58
C LEU A 184 -3.34 14.31 3.99
N PRO A 185 -4.43 14.43 4.77
CA PRO A 185 -5.03 15.71 5.15
C PRO A 185 -4.13 16.58 6.02
N THR A 186 -3.14 15.99 6.69
CA THR A 186 -2.15 16.71 7.48
C THR A 186 -1.06 17.40 6.65
N VAL A 187 -0.96 17.05 5.36
CA VAL A 187 0.10 17.54 4.46
C VAL A 187 -0.48 18.27 3.25
N PHE A 188 -1.62 17.80 2.72
CA PHE A 188 -2.20 18.31 1.47
C PHE A 188 -3.67 18.68 1.63
N ALA A 189 -4.12 19.67 0.85
CA ALA A 189 -5.55 19.93 0.70
C ALA A 189 -6.27 18.73 0.08
N ALA A 190 -7.57 18.56 0.42
CA ALA A 190 -8.39 17.53 -0.20
C ALA A 190 -8.40 17.64 -1.73
N VAL A 191 -8.45 16.52 -2.40
CA VAL A 191 -8.45 16.45 -3.86
C VAL A 191 -9.89 16.35 -4.36
N GLU A 192 -10.28 17.25 -5.26
CA GLU A 192 -11.58 17.20 -5.90
C GLU A 192 -11.56 16.16 -7.04
N VAL A 193 -12.54 15.27 -7.05
CA VAL A 193 -12.81 14.32 -8.14
C VAL A 193 -14.33 14.29 -8.36
N ASP A 194 -14.76 14.59 -9.57
CA ASP A 194 -16.17 14.56 -9.98
C ASP A 194 -17.11 15.34 -9.02
N GLY A 195 -16.65 16.51 -8.52
CA GLY A 195 -17.41 17.40 -7.62
C GLY A 195 -17.42 16.99 -6.15
N GLU A 196 -16.72 15.94 -5.76
CA GLU A 196 -16.55 15.50 -4.38
C GLU A 196 -15.08 15.60 -3.94
N MET A 197 -14.87 15.83 -2.64
CA MET A 197 -13.55 16.01 -2.05
C MET A 197 -13.06 14.73 -1.39
N TYR A 198 -11.79 14.37 -1.63
CA TYR A 198 -11.20 13.12 -1.16
C TYR A 198 -9.91 13.33 -0.39
N TRP A 199 -9.73 12.47 0.60
CA TRP A 199 -8.48 12.22 1.33
C TRP A 199 -7.95 10.82 1.07
N ASP A 200 -6.75 10.54 1.58
CA ASP A 200 -6.07 9.26 1.52
C ASP A 200 -7.01 8.08 1.86
N GLY A 201 -6.93 7.03 1.05
CA GLY A 201 -7.76 5.84 1.20
C GLY A 201 -7.50 5.07 2.48
N SER A 202 -6.32 5.25 3.09
CA SER A 202 -5.93 4.53 4.31
C SER A 202 -6.81 4.84 5.52
N TYR A 203 -7.60 5.93 5.49
CA TYR A 203 -8.56 6.23 6.56
C TYR A 203 -9.78 5.30 6.55
N VAL A 204 -10.16 4.75 5.41
CA VAL A 204 -11.34 3.88 5.28
C VAL A 204 -10.99 2.43 4.98
N ALA A 205 -9.92 2.17 4.22
CA ALA A 205 -9.48 0.83 3.88
C ALA A 205 -7.98 0.83 3.58
N ASN A 206 -7.19 0.00 4.27
CA ASN A 206 -5.73 -0.01 4.09
C ASN A 206 -5.13 -1.43 4.19
N PRO A 207 -5.17 -2.19 3.10
CA PRO A 207 -5.79 -1.98 1.79
C PRO A 207 -7.26 -2.43 1.75
N PRO A 208 -8.06 -2.10 0.72
CA PRO A 208 -9.41 -2.64 0.55
C PRO A 208 -9.36 -4.12 0.13
N LEU A 209 -9.90 -5.03 0.95
CA LEU A 209 -9.89 -6.48 0.70
C LEU A 209 -11.20 -6.95 0.04
N ALA A 210 -12.34 -6.43 0.48
CA ALA A 210 -13.65 -6.83 0.01
C ALA A 210 -13.84 -6.79 -1.52
N PRO A 211 -13.34 -5.78 -2.28
CA PRO A 211 -13.49 -5.78 -3.72
C PRO A 211 -12.72 -6.92 -4.40
N LEU A 212 -11.56 -7.33 -3.87
CA LEU A 212 -10.82 -8.48 -4.39
C LEU A 212 -11.62 -9.76 -4.22
N MET A 213 -12.19 -9.97 -3.04
CA MET A 213 -13.03 -11.16 -2.78
C MET A 213 -14.26 -11.23 -3.67
N LYS A 214 -14.81 -10.07 -4.03
CA LYS A 214 -16.02 -10.01 -4.85
C LYS A 214 -15.77 -10.17 -6.34
N HIS A 215 -14.64 -9.67 -6.83
CA HIS A 215 -14.42 -9.49 -8.27
C HIS A 215 -13.25 -10.30 -8.83
N SER A 216 -12.30 -10.74 -7.99
CA SER A 216 -11.19 -11.55 -8.45
C SER A 216 -11.61 -13.00 -8.73
N LYS A 217 -10.87 -13.63 -9.62
CA LYS A 217 -10.96 -15.07 -9.92
C LYS A 217 -9.95 -15.90 -9.12
N ALA A 218 -9.08 -15.22 -8.35
CA ALA A 218 -8.05 -15.89 -7.56
C ALA A 218 -8.66 -16.63 -6.37
N SER A 219 -8.07 -17.76 -6.02
CA SER A 219 -8.37 -18.51 -4.79
C SER A 219 -7.63 -17.94 -3.58
N ASP A 220 -6.58 -17.15 -3.83
CA ASP A 220 -5.65 -16.70 -2.81
C ASP A 220 -5.50 -15.18 -2.81
N LEU A 221 -5.58 -14.58 -1.63
CA LEU A 221 -5.37 -13.16 -1.40
C LEU A 221 -4.09 -12.97 -0.59
N VAL A 222 -3.07 -12.40 -1.22
CA VAL A 222 -1.79 -12.07 -0.57
C VAL A 222 -1.80 -10.60 -0.20
N ILE A 223 -1.68 -10.32 1.09
CA ILE A 223 -1.66 -8.98 1.65
C ILE A 223 -0.21 -8.55 1.87
N ILE A 224 0.15 -7.38 1.35
CA ILE A 224 1.47 -6.77 1.55
C ILE A 224 1.33 -5.68 2.61
N GLN A 225 1.91 -5.91 3.78
CA GLN A 225 1.79 -5.02 4.93
C GLN A 225 3.00 -4.10 5.05
N ASN A 226 2.75 -2.80 4.84
CA ASN A 226 3.74 -1.73 4.92
C ASN A 226 3.67 -0.93 6.24
N ASN A 227 2.67 -1.18 7.10
CA ASN A 227 2.52 -0.45 8.36
C ASN A 227 2.59 -1.41 9.54
N PRO A 228 3.49 -1.18 10.51
CA PRO A 228 3.52 -1.95 11.74
C PRO A 228 2.20 -1.85 12.52
N ILE A 229 1.69 -2.98 13.01
CA ILE A 229 0.53 -3.00 13.90
C ILE A 229 0.98 -2.76 15.33
N ALA A 230 1.99 -3.47 15.78
CA ALA A 230 2.58 -3.32 17.11
C ALA A 230 3.84 -2.46 17.08
N ARG A 231 4.10 -1.76 18.17
CA ARG A 231 5.34 -1.01 18.44
C ARG A 231 5.87 -1.41 19.80
N THR A 232 7.18 -1.52 19.91
CA THR A 232 7.86 -1.79 21.19
C THR A 232 7.95 -0.55 22.06
N ASP A 233 8.12 0.63 21.43
CA ASP A 233 8.31 1.89 22.13
C ASP A 233 6.99 2.64 22.32
N MET A 234 6.84 3.25 23.50
CA MET A 234 5.73 4.15 23.81
C MET A 234 6.03 5.56 23.28
N PRO A 235 5.03 6.23 22.68
CA PRO A 235 5.19 7.60 22.21
C PRO A 235 5.50 8.55 23.40
N ARG A 236 6.46 9.47 23.20
CA ARG A 236 6.99 10.32 24.28
C ARG A 236 6.66 11.79 24.13
N ASN A 237 6.26 12.24 22.96
CA ASN A 237 5.91 13.63 22.65
C ASN A 237 4.64 13.71 21.84
N ILE A 238 4.12 14.92 21.61
CA ILE A 238 2.85 15.13 20.89
C ILE A 238 2.91 14.61 19.45
N ALA A 239 4.03 14.77 18.77
CA ALA A 239 4.22 14.28 17.41
C ALA A 239 4.16 12.74 17.37
N ASP A 240 4.88 12.07 18.28
CA ASP A 240 4.85 10.60 18.39
C ASP A 240 3.44 10.07 18.70
N ILE A 241 2.72 10.76 19.61
CA ILE A 241 1.34 10.41 19.97
C ILE A 241 0.43 10.54 18.75
N SER A 242 0.49 11.67 18.04
CA SER A 242 -0.30 11.90 16.83
C SER A 242 0.02 10.87 15.75
N ASN A 243 1.29 10.60 15.54
CA ASN A 243 1.78 9.63 14.59
C ASN A 243 1.29 8.21 14.92
N ARG A 244 1.36 7.81 16.20
CA ARG A 244 0.87 6.50 16.64
C ARG A 244 -0.65 6.39 16.51
N ALA A 245 -1.39 7.44 16.84
CA ALA A 245 -2.84 7.48 16.66
C ALA A 245 -3.25 7.29 15.18
N ASN A 246 -2.56 7.97 14.26
CA ASN A 246 -2.76 7.78 12.82
C ASN A 246 -2.42 6.36 12.37
N GLU A 247 -1.33 5.80 12.85
CA GLU A 247 -0.90 4.44 12.52
C GLU A 247 -1.93 3.39 12.99
N ILE A 248 -2.47 3.56 14.19
CA ILE A 248 -3.55 2.74 14.72
C ILE A 248 -4.81 2.91 13.85
N ALA A 249 -5.19 4.15 13.51
CA ALA A 249 -6.34 4.42 12.67
C ALA A 249 -6.23 3.78 11.28
N PHE A 250 -5.05 3.82 10.65
CA PHE A 250 -4.80 3.21 9.35
C PHE A 250 -4.82 1.68 9.38
N ASN A 251 -4.47 1.08 10.49
CA ASN A 251 -4.49 -0.37 10.64
C ASN A 251 -5.85 -0.93 11.08
N ILE A 252 -6.70 -0.11 11.73
CA ILE A 252 -7.95 -0.62 12.32
C ILE A 252 -8.93 -1.15 11.26
N SER A 253 -9.00 -0.51 10.07
CA SER A 253 -9.84 -0.97 8.97
C SER A 253 -9.35 -2.33 8.45
N PHE A 254 -8.06 -2.46 8.23
CA PHE A 254 -7.41 -3.71 7.82
C PHE A 254 -7.71 -4.86 8.79
N VAL A 255 -7.49 -4.61 10.06
CA VAL A 255 -7.73 -5.55 11.15
C VAL A 255 -9.17 -6.07 11.14
N ARG A 256 -10.13 -5.14 11.13
CA ARG A 256 -11.55 -5.49 11.15
C ARG A 256 -11.97 -6.26 9.90
N GLU A 257 -11.45 -5.86 8.74
CA GLU A 257 -11.78 -6.51 7.49
C GLU A 257 -11.21 -7.95 7.46
N VAL A 258 -9.95 -8.15 7.85
CA VAL A 258 -9.36 -9.50 7.95
C VAL A 258 -10.08 -10.36 8.97
N SER A 259 -10.40 -9.82 10.17
CA SER A 259 -11.13 -10.58 11.19
C SER A 259 -12.51 -11.01 10.70
N ALA A 260 -13.22 -10.13 9.99
CA ALA A 260 -14.51 -10.46 9.39
C ALA A 260 -14.38 -11.57 8.34
N LEU A 261 -13.34 -11.49 7.50
CA LEU A 261 -13.09 -12.48 6.46
C LEU A 261 -12.69 -13.85 7.04
N GLN A 262 -11.86 -13.87 8.09
CA GLN A 262 -11.51 -15.10 8.79
C GLN A 262 -12.73 -15.75 9.44
N TYR A 263 -13.61 -14.94 10.05
CA TYR A 263 -14.89 -15.43 10.58
C TYR A 263 -15.76 -16.04 9.49
N LEU A 264 -15.94 -15.35 8.36
CA LEU A 264 -16.73 -15.83 7.23
C LEU A 264 -16.16 -17.10 6.62
N ASN A 265 -14.85 -17.21 6.51
CA ASN A 265 -14.19 -18.43 6.02
C ASN A 265 -14.39 -19.62 6.97
N GLY A 266 -14.58 -19.39 8.27
CA GLY A 266 -14.86 -20.42 9.26
C GLY A 266 -16.33 -20.88 9.28
N VAL A 267 -17.27 -20.18 8.61
CA VAL A 267 -18.68 -20.57 8.54
C VAL A 267 -18.86 -21.71 7.54
N PRO A 268 -19.39 -22.87 7.94
CA PRO A 268 -19.69 -23.97 7.01
C PRO A 268 -20.62 -23.52 5.88
N ASP A 269 -20.44 -24.05 4.67
CA ASP A 269 -21.23 -23.64 3.48
C ASP A 269 -22.74 -23.81 3.68
N GLU A 270 -23.16 -24.83 4.41
CA GLU A 270 -24.56 -25.11 4.76
C GLU A 270 -25.21 -24.01 5.62
N ASN A 271 -24.41 -23.24 6.34
CA ASN A 271 -24.84 -22.14 7.21
C ASN A 271 -24.66 -20.76 6.57
N ARG A 272 -24.19 -20.69 5.32
CA ARG A 272 -24.04 -19.43 4.59
C ARG A 272 -25.38 -18.99 4.02
N GLY A 273 -25.84 -17.81 4.46
CA GLY A 273 -27.09 -17.22 3.95
C GLY A 273 -26.99 -16.82 2.47
N ALA A 274 -28.13 -16.78 1.78
CA ALA A 274 -28.22 -16.26 0.41
C ALA A 274 -27.73 -14.80 0.37
N GLY A 275 -26.66 -14.53 -0.37
CA GLY A 275 -26.00 -13.21 -0.47
C GLY A 275 -24.66 -13.10 0.24
N MET A 276 -24.20 -14.11 0.96
CA MET A 276 -22.82 -14.21 1.39
C MET A 276 -21.90 -14.44 0.18
N MET A 277 -20.67 -13.91 0.27
CA MET A 277 -19.69 -14.03 -0.80
C MET A 277 -19.46 -15.51 -1.17
N PRO A 278 -19.53 -15.86 -2.47
CA PRO A 278 -19.55 -17.27 -2.90
C PRO A 278 -18.18 -17.96 -2.76
N ASN A 279 -17.10 -17.21 -2.60
CA ASN A 279 -15.75 -17.77 -2.61
C ASN A 279 -15.05 -17.55 -1.27
N THR A 280 -14.66 -18.65 -0.62
CA THR A 280 -13.64 -18.62 0.41
C THR A 280 -12.28 -18.37 -0.26
N MET A 281 -11.66 -17.22 0.02
CA MET A 281 -10.27 -16.99 -0.40
C MET A 281 -9.33 -17.39 0.72
N HIS A 282 -8.21 -18.01 0.38
CA HIS A 282 -7.11 -18.23 1.31
C HIS A 282 -6.39 -16.91 1.54
N LEU A 283 -6.23 -16.55 2.81
CA LEU A 283 -5.60 -15.29 3.22
C LEU A 283 -4.14 -15.53 3.57
N HIS A 284 -3.27 -14.71 3.01
CA HIS A 284 -1.83 -14.76 3.23
C HIS A 284 -1.29 -13.37 3.55
N LEU A 285 -0.20 -13.29 4.32
CA LEU A 285 0.42 -12.04 4.72
C LEU A 285 1.92 -12.06 4.45
N ILE A 286 2.41 -11.05 3.75
CA ILE A 286 3.83 -10.70 3.67
C ILE A 286 4.02 -9.40 4.45
N SER A 287 4.62 -9.49 5.62
CA SER A 287 4.68 -8.40 6.59
C SER A 287 6.07 -7.77 6.67
N GLY A 288 6.11 -6.45 6.60
CA GLY A 288 7.30 -5.64 6.88
C GLY A 288 7.55 -5.35 8.37
N ASN A 289 6.72 -5.86 9.28
CA ASN A 289 6.79 -5.52 10.71
C ASN A 289 8.21 -5.62 11.29
N HIS A 290 8.94 -6.70 10.98
CA HIS A 290 10.28 -6.95 11.53
C HIS A 290 11.27 -5.81 11.23
N TYR A 291 11.15 -5.16 10.09
CA TYR A 291 12.06 -4.09 9.66
C TYR A 291 11.49 -2.70 9.92
N LEU A 292 10.18 -2.52 9.75
CA LEU A 292 9.54 -1.21 9.74
C LEU A 292 9.26 -0.66 11.14
N THR A 293 9.26 -1.52 12.18
CA THR A 293 9.09 -1.09 13.58
C THR A 293 10.24 -0.24 14.07
N ASP A 294 11.45 -0.44 13.53
CA ASP A 294 12.65 0.30 13.95
C ASP A 294 12.70 1.73 13.41
N HIS A 295 11.83 2.06 12.45
CA HIS A 295 11.76 3.39 11.84
C HIS A 295 10.55 4.16 12.38
N GLY A 296 10.78 5.42 12.78
CA GLY A 296 9.72 6.32 13.21
C GLY A 296 8.80 6.78 12.06
N MET A 297 7.70 7.44 12.42
CA MET A 297 6.73 7.93 11.43
C MET A 297 7.31 8.95 10.47
N SER A 298 8.26 9.79 10.91
CA SER A 298 8.93 10.79 10.05
C SER A 298 9.70 10.13 8.91
N ALA A 299 10.15 8.88 9.07
CA ALA A 299 10.80 8.12 8.01
C ALA A 299 9.87 7.86 6.80
N LYS A 300 8.54 7.86 7.00
CA LYS A 300 7.56 7.70 5.89
C LYS A 300 7.58 8.85 4.87
N PHE A 301 8.24 9.96 5.21
CA PHE A 301 8.46 11.10 4.31
C PHE A 301 9.88 11.13 3.74
N ASN A 302 10.77 10.25 4.18
CA ASN A 302 12.14 10.19 3.72
C ASN A 302 12.24 9.41 2.41
N ALA A 303 12.41 10.12 1.30
CA ALA A 303 12.59 9.53 -0.03
C ALA A 303 14.07 9.45 -0.47
N GLU A 304 15.03 9.47 0.47
CA GLU A 304 16.45 9.27 0.12
C GLU A 304 16.67 7.89 -0.50
N MET A 305 17.37 7.82 -1.64
CA MET A 305 17.57 6.57 -2.38
C MET A 305 18.18 5.43 -1.54
N PRO A 306 19.15 5.66 -0.63
CA PRO A 306 19.67 4.59 0.24
C PRO A 306 18.60 3.97 1.11
N PHE A 307 17.63 4.76 1.61
CA PHE A 307 16.52 4.27 2.41
C PHE A 307 15.53 3.47 1.57
N LEU A 308 15.15 3.99 0.40
CA LEU A 308 14.25 3.30 -0.52
C LEU A 308 14.83 1.96 -0.99
N GLN A 309 16.14 1.93 -1.28
CA GLN A 309 16.83 0.70 -1.69
C GLN A 309 16.87 -0.32 -0.54
N MET A 310 17.19 0.13 0.68
CA MET A 310 17.17 -0.74 1.85
C MET A 310 15.79 -1.38 2.06
N LEU A 311 14.72 -0.59 1.98
CA LEU A 311 13.35 -1.10 2.09
C LEU A 311 13.00 -2.09 0.98
N HIS A 312 13.40 -1.80 -0.26
CA HIS A 312 13.25 -2.73 -1.38
C HIS A 312 13.91 -4.08 -1.09
N ASP A 313 15.18 -4.06 -0.69
CA ASP A 313 15.96 -5.28 -0.47
C ASP A 313 15.36 -6.11 0.68
N GLN A 314 14.88 -5.46 1.74
CA GLN A 314 14.14 -6.10 2.84
C GLN A 314 12.82 -6.71 2.38
N GLY A 315 12.09 -6.01 1.49
CA GLY A 315 10.86 -6.51 0.90
C GLY A 315 11.08 -7.74 0.02
N LEU A 316 12.11 -7.68 -0.80
CA LEU A 316 12.51 -8.79 -1.69
C LEU A 316 12.92 -10.03 -0.88
N GLU A 317 13.75 -9.85 0.15
CA GLU A 317 14.16 -10.95 1.05
C GLU A 317 12.96 -11.55 1.79
N THR A 318 12.04 -10.71 2.28
CA THR A 318 10.84 -11.17 2.99
C THR A 318 9.94 -11.99 2.07
N ALA A 319 9.72 -11.54 0.84
CA ALA A 319 8.91 -12.27 -0.12
C ALA A 319 9.56 -13.58 -0.55
N ASP A 320 10.89 -13.61 -0.72
CA ASP A 320 11.62 -14.83 -1.07
C ASP A 320 11.53 -15.87 0.06
N ARG A 321 11.70 -15.47 1.30
CA ARG A 321 11.51 -16.32 2.47
C ARG A 321 10.06 -16.83 2.55
N TRP A 322 9.07 -15.93 2.39
CA TRP A 322 7.67 -16.29 2.41
C TRP A 322 7.31 -17.31 1.32
N LEU A 323 7.80 -17.14 0.10
CA LEU A 323 7.58 -18.10 -0.98
C LEU A 323 8.17 -19.48 -0.65
N LYS A 324 9.35 -19.54 -0.05
CA LYS A 324 9.98 -20.80 0.36
C LYS A 324 9.22 -21.51 1.47
N GLU A 325 8.70 -20.76 2.44
CA GLU A 325 8.04 -21.31 3.62
C GLU A 325 6.55 -21.56 3.41
N GLN A 326 5.87 -20.69 2.66
CA GLN A 326 4.42 -20.64 2.55
C GLN A 326 3.89 -20.84 1.13
N GLY A 327 4.72 -20.75 0.10
CA GLY A 327 4.29 -20.84 -1.30
C GLY A 327 3.56 -22.14 -1.64
N ALA A 328 3.88 -23.24 -0.96
CA ALA A 328 3.19 -24.52 -1.11
C ALA A 328 1.73 -24.48 -0.60
N ASN A 329 1.38 -23.53 0.26
CA ASN A 329 0.02 -23.38 0.80
C ASN A 329 -0.92 -22.62 -0.12
N LEU A 330 -0.41 -21.95 -1.16
CA LEU A 330 -1.23 -21.27 -2.18
C LEU A 330 -2.13 -22.28 -2.90
N GLY A 331 -3.41 -21.98 -3.00
CA GLY A 331 -4.45 -22.86 -3.51
C GLY A 331 -4.87 -23.99 -2.56
N VAL A 332 -4.32 -24.03 -1.34
CA VAL A 332 -4.56 -25.14 -0.38
C VAL A 332 -5.21 -24.64 0.90
N LYS A 333 -4.62 -23.64 1.56
CA LYS A 333 -5.10 -23.12 2.84
C LYS A 333 -4.57 -21.72 3.14
N SER A 334 -5.31 -20.96 3.96
CA SER A 334 -4.83 -19.70 4.54
C SER A 334 -3.58 -19.90 5.40
N THR A 335 -2.67 -18.93 5.34
CA THR A 335 -1.47 -18.87 6.21
C THR A 335 -1.51 -17.66 7.15
N LEU A 336 -2.52 -16.80 7.00
CA LEU A 336 -2.74 -15.66 7.86
C LEU A 336 -3.57 -16.06 9.07
N ASP A 337 -3.00 -15.85 10.27
CA ASP A 337 -3.70 -15.88 11.54
C ASP A 337 -3.43 -14.56 12.28
N LEU A 338 -4.44 -13.69 12.37
CA LEU A 338 -4.35 -12.43 13.09
C LEU A 338 -5.08 -12.46 14.44
N MET A 339 -5.78 -13.53 14.77
CA MET A 339 -6.53 -13.59 16.03
C MET A 339 -5.64 -13.33 17.26
N PRO A 340 -4.39 -13.86 17.34
CA PRO A 340 -3.49 -13.55 18.46
C PRO A 340 -3.02 -12.10 18.51
N VAL A 341 -3.13 -11.35 17.39
CA VAL A 341 -2.63 -9.97 17.31
C VAL A 341 -3.60 -8.95 17.89
N PHE A 342 -4.91 -9.27 17.90
CA PHE A 342 -5.97 -8.29 18.26
C PHE A 342 -6.57 -8.48 19.62
N PHE A 343 -6.63 -9.70 20.07
CA PHE A 343 -7.12 -10.07 21.39
C PHE A 343 -6.05 -10.95 22.02
N ALA A 344 -4.89 -10.34 22.36
CA ALA A 344 -3.95 -11.02 23.23
C ALA A 344 -4.74 -11.46 24.46
N GLU A 345 -4.99 -12.76 24.58
CA GLU A 345 -5.54 -13.33 25.80
C GLU A 345 -4.61 -12.87 26.93
N GLN A 346 -5.16 -12.15 27.89
CA GLN A 346 -4.44 -11.82 29.10
C GLN A 346 -4.20 -13.16 29.83
N GLU A 347 -2.96 -13.66 29.75
CA GLU A 347 -2.49 -14.71 30.65
C GLU A 347 -2.52 -14.23 32.10
#